data_fff699fe6f1034c750dea901579a1bca
#
_entry.id   fff699fe6f1034c750dea901579a1bca
#
_cell.length_a   1.000
_cell.length_b   1.000
_cell.length_c   1.000
_cell.angle_alpha   90.00
_cell.angle_beta   90.00
_cell.angle_gamma   90.00
#
_symmetry.space_group_name_H-M   'P 1'
#
loop_
_entity.id
_entity.type
_entity.pdbx_description
1 polymer ?
#
loop_
_entity_poly.entity_id
_entity_poly.type
_entity_poly.pdbx_seq_one_letter_code
_entity_poly.pdbx_strand_id
1 'polypeptide(L)'
;MILILYVDNLLLLGEDQSKIADMKCQLGKLYQMKDLGPASSYLGIRITRDHARQIIWIDQQAYIENALKGFKLHDANNTNTSLPAGIHLEKSEDLAMTGTKTLPTNDWICSHKIIVIQ
;
A
#
# COMPACT_ATOMS: atom_id res chain seq x y z
N MET A 1 -18.07 13.14 -7.54
CA MET A 1 -17.64 12.23 -6.46
C MET A 1 -17.40 10.84 -7.02
N ILE A 2 -16.29 10.20 -6.67
CA ILE A 2 -15.93 8.84 -7.09
C ILE A 2 -15.82 8.00 -5.82
N LEU A 3 -16.35 6.79 -5.86
CA LEU A 3 -16.27 5.82 -4.78
C LEU A 3 -15.52 4.59 -5.30
N ILE A 4 -14.44 4.23 -4.63
CA ILE A 4 -13.62 3.06 -4.96
C ILE A 4 -13.70 2.09 -3.79
N LEU A 5 -14.15 0.88 -4.06
CA LEU A 5 -14.24 -0.19 -3.07
C LEU A 5 -13.28 -1.32 -3.45
N TYR A 6 -12.45 -1.71 -2.51
CA TYR A 6 -11.59 -2.87 -2.63
C TYR A 6 -11.63 -3.71 -1.35
N VAL A 7 -12.32 -4.82 -1.40
CA VAL A 7 -12.58 -5.73 -0.26
C VAL A 7 -13.14 -4.94 0.94
N ASP A 8 -12.32 -4.63 1.93
CA ASP A 8 -12.70 -3.92 3.16
C ASP A 8 -12.29 -2.44 3.18
N ASN A 9 -11.65 -1.96 2.10
CA ASN A 9 -11.17 -0.59 2.03
C ASN A 9 -12.03 0.23 1.07
N LEU A 10 -12.63 1.29 1.59
CA LEU A 10 -13.43 2.23 0.82
C LEU A 10 -12.69 3.57 0.70
N LEU A 11 -12.56 4.06 -0.52
CA LEU A 11 -11.94 5.34 -0.83
C LEU A 11 -12.98 6.25 -1.49
N LEU A 12 -13.20 7.43 -0.90
CA LEU A 12 -14.07 8.47 -1.42
C LEU A 12 -13.24 9.61 -1.97
N LEU A 13 -13.52 10.00 -3.21
CA LEU A 13 -12.85 11.09 -3.93
C LEU A 13 -13.89 12.11 -4.37
N GLY A 14 -13.68 13.40 -4.11
CA GLY A 14 -14.60 14.43 -4.54
C GLY A 14 -14.10 15.84 -4.24
N GLU A 15 -14.60 16.80 -4.97
CA GLU A 15 -14.32 18.21 -4.73
C GLU A 15 -15.17 18.79 -3.60
N ASP A 16 -16.40 18.28 -3.45
CA ASP A 16 -17.40 18.78 -2.53
C ASP A 16 -17.35 18.00 -1.21
N GLN A 17 -16.84 18.66 -0.19
CA GLN A 17 -16.67 18.09 1.14
C GLN A 17 -18.01 17.76 1.80
N SER A 18 -19.07 18.52 1.52
CA SER A 18 -20.39 18.28 2.08
C SER A 18 -20.95 16.97 1.57
N LYS A 19 -20.85 16.70 0.27
CA LYS A 19 -21.30 15.42 -0.32
C LYS A 19 -20.54 14.22 0.21
N ILE A 20 -19.23 14.39 0.45
CA ILE A 20 -18.42 13.34 1.08
C ILE A 20 -18.87 13.06 2.51
N ALA A 21 -19.15 14.12 3.30
CA ALA A 21 -19.63 13.99 4.66
C ALA A 21 -21.00 13.31 4.74
N ASP A 22 -21.93 13.68 3.86
CA ASP A 22 -23.26 13.06 3.76
C ASP A 22 -23.14 11.56 3.40
N MET A 23 -22.29 11.23 2.44
CA MET A 23 -22.05 9.83 2.06
C MET A 23 -21.47 9.03 3.22
N LYS A 24 -20.49 9.57 3.95
CA LYS A 24 -19.94 8.93 5.14
C LYS A 24 -21.01 8.66 6.18
N CYS A 25 -21.88 9.66 6.43
CA CYS A 25 -22.98 9.53 7.37
C CYS A 25 -23.97 8.42 6.96
N GLN A 26 -24.33 8.35 5.69
CA GLN A 26 -25.23 7.31 5.16
C GLN A 26 -24.59 5.92 5.26
N LEU A 27 -23.33 5.78 4.85
CA LEU A 27 -22.61 4.52 4.94
C LEU A 27 -22.41 4.06 6.38
N GLY A 28 -22.10 4.97 7.30
CA GLY A 28 -21.95 4.67 8.73
C GLY A 28 -23.23 4.22 9.41
N LYS A 29 -24.42 4.60 8.89
CA LYS A 29 -25.72 4.10 9.38
C LYS A 29 -26.04 2.69 8.90
N LEU A 30 -25.55 2.32 7.70
CA LEU A 30 -25.83 1.02 7.08
C LEU A 30 -24.80 -0.05 7.44
N TYR A 31 -23.55 0.36 7.66
CA TYR A 31 -22.42 -0.54 7.86
C TYR A 31 -21.57 -0.09 9.04
N GLN A 32 -20.95 -1.05 9.73
CA GLN A 32 -19.96 -0.73 10.76
C GLN A 32 -18.66 -0.30 10.11
N MET A 33 -18.49 1.00 9.88
CA MET A 33 -17.35 1.59 9.20
C MET A 33 -16.60 2.55 10.13
N LYS A 34 -15.27 2.56 10.00
CA LYS A 34 -14.39 3.49 10.69
C LYS A 34 -13.90 4.55 9.70
N ASP A 35 -14.24 5.81 9.94
CA ASP A 35 -13.68 6.93 9.19
C ASP A 35 -12.22 7.17 9.62
N LEU A 36 -11.29 7.06 8.68
CA LEU A 36 -9.87 7.28 8.90
C LEU A 36 -9.43 8.72 8.58
N GLY A 37 -10.37 9.57 8.14
CA GLY A 37 -10.05 10.93 7.70
C GLY A 37 -9.38 10.98 6.32
N PRO A 38 -8.57 12.02 6.05
CA PRO A 38 -7.88 12.17 4.77
C PRO A 38 -6.98 10.98 4.47
N ALA A 39 -6.99 10.51 3.22
CA ALA A 39 -6.18 9.37 2.84
C ALA A 39 -4.69 9.72 2.80
N SER A 40 -3.92 9.10 3.68
CA SER A 40 -2.46 9.11 3.66
C SER A 40 -1.87 7.83 3.08
N SER A 41 -2.65 6.75 3.06
CA SER A 41 -2.27 5.48 2.44
C SER A 41 -3.50 4.70 1.97
N TYR A 42 -3.38 3.99 0.86
CA TYR A 42 -4.41 3.11 0.32
C TYR A 42 -3.78 1.91 -0.37
N LEU A 43 -4.16 0.70 0.06
CA LEU A 43 -3.66 -0.58 -0.50
C LEU A 43 -2.13 -0.69 -0.56
N GLY A 44 -1.44 -0.22 0.49
CA GLY A 44 0.02 -0.25 0.53
C GLY A 44 0.72 0.86 -0.24
N ILE A 45 -0.04 1.75 -0.86
CA ILE A 45 0.45 2.93 -1.56
C ILE A 45 0.38 4.12 -0.59
N ARG A 46 1.46 4.85 -0.42
CA ARG A 46 1.47 6.10 0.35
C ARG A 46 1.02 7.25 -0.55
N ILE A 47 0.19 8.11 0.00
CA ILE A 47 -0.38 9.27 -0.69
C ILE A 47 0.04 10.52 0.10
N THR A 48 0.81 11.39 -0.52
CA THR A 48 1.21 12.68 0.03
C THR A 48 0.62 13.78 -0.82
N ARG A 49 -0.04 14.76 -0.22
CA ARG A 49 -0.75 15.80 -0.94
C ARG A 49 -0.30 17.18 -0.50
N ASP A 50 0.02 18.02 -1.49
CA ASP A 50 0.27 19.45 -1.32
C ASP A 50 -0.88 20.22 -1.95
N HIS A 51 -1.77 20.75 -1.12
CA HIS A 51 -2.93 21.52 -1.57
C HIS A 51 -2.53 22.87 -2.18
N ALA A 52 -1.46 23.50 -1.69
CA ALA A 52 -1.04 24.80 -2.18
C ALA A 52 -0.49 24.72 -3.62
N ARG A 53 0.23 23.64 -3.92
CA ARG A 53 0.80 23.38 -5.25
C ARG A 53 -0.10 22.53 -6.14
N GLN A 54 -1.20 22.01 -5.61
CA GLN A 54 -2.10 21.07 -6.29
C GLN A 54 -1.38 19.82 -6.81
N ILE A 55 -0.41 19.30 -6.02
CA ILE A 55 0.39 18.14 -6.36
C ILE A 55 0.01 16.97 -5.44
N ILE A 56 -0.06 15.77 -6.01
CA ILE A 56 -0.21 14.53 -5.28
C ILE A 56 0.99 13.64 -5.63
N TRP A 57 1.71 13.16 -4.60
CA TRP A 57 2.75 12.14 -4.74
C TRP A 57 2.19 10.80 -4.30
N ILE A 58 2.47 9.79 -5.10
CA ILE A 58 2.07 8.41 -4.86
C ILE A 58 3.34 7.57 -4.87
N ASP A 59 3.61 6.84 -3.79
CA ASP A 59 4.80 5.99 -3.69
C ASP A 59 4.53 4.71 -2.90
N GLN A 60 5.44 3.75 -3.02
CA GLN A 60 5.41 2.47 -2.32
C GLN A 60 6.65 2.27 -1.43
N GLN A 61 7.18 3.33 -0.84
CA GLN A 61 8.41 3.29 -0.07
C GLN A 61 8.36 2.22 1.02
N ALA A 62 7.31 2.14 1.80
CA ALA A 62 7.18 1.15 2.87
C ALA A 62 7.22 -0.30 2.35
N TYR A 63 6.64 -0.55 1.18
CA TYR A 63 6.71 -1.86 0.53
C TYR A 63 8.14 -2.21 0.11
N ILE A 64 8.84 -1.25 -0.52
CA ILE A 64 10.22 -1.42 -0.97
C ILE A 64 11.15 -1.68 0.22
N GLU A 65 11.02 -0.89 1.30
CA GLU A 65 11.82 -1.07 2.51
C GLU A 65 11.58 -2.46 3.16
N ASN A 66 10.34 -2.91 3.22
CA ASN A 66 10.01 -4.22 3.76
C ASN A 66 10.55 -5.36 2.86
N ALA A 67 10.48 -5.19 1.55
CA ALA A 67 11.07 -6.14 0.60
C ALA A 67 12.60 -6.22 0.79
N LEU A 68 13.29 -5.08 0.83
CA LEU A 68 14.74 -5.02 1.05
C LEU A 68 15.14 -5.67 2.38
N LYS A 69 14.39 -5.44 3.46
CA LYS A 69 14.62 -6.11 4.75
C LYS A 69 14.41 -7.62 4.65
N GLY A 70 13.34 -8.05 3.95
CA GLY A 70 13.05 -9.46 3.75
C GLY A 70 14.18 -10.22 3.03
N PHE A 71 14.79 -9.58 2.04
CA PHE A 71 15.94 -10.12 1.31
C PHE A 71 17.28 -9.81 1.96
N LYS A 72 17.34 -9.10 3.09
CA LYS A 72 18.59 -8.65 3.76
C LYS A 72 19.45 -7.76 2.86
N LEU A 73 18.83 -6.94 2.03
CA LEU A 73 19.46 -6.05 1.06
C LEU A 73 19.37 -4.57 1.45
N HIS A 74 19.00 -4.25 2.71
CA HIS A 74 18.81 -2.89 3.18
C HIS A 74 20.08 -2.03 3.12
N ASP A 75 21.27 -2.66 3.24
CA ASP A 75 22.58 -2.00 3.16
C ASP A 75 23.28 -2.22 1.80
N ALA A 76 22.58 -2.79 0.83
CA ALA A 76 23.17 -3.05 -0.49
C ALA A 76 23.33 -1.74 -1.28
N ASN A 77 24.46 -1.59 -1.95
CA ASN A 77 24.67 -0.47 -2.88
C ASN A 77 23.74 -0.63 -4.09
N ASN A 78 23.12 0.49 -4.50
CA ASN A 78 22.31 0.50 -5.69
C ASN A 78 23.19 0.37 -6.94
N THR A 79 22.72 -0.41 -7.90
CA THR A 79 23.37 -0.57 -9.21
C THR A 79 22.39 -0.23 -10.32
N ASN A 80 22.88 0.37 -11.40
CA ASN A 80 22.04 0.73 -12.55
C ASN A 80 21.66 -0.47 -13.42
N THR A 81 22.36 -1.59 -13.25
CA THR A 81 22.14 -2.83 -14.02
C THR A 81 21.90 -4.00 -13.07
N SER A 82 20.94 -4.86 -13.39
CA SER A 82 20.62 -6.04 -12.60
C SER A 82 21.79 -7.04 -12.50
N LEU A 83 22.63 -7.12 -13.53
CA LEU A 83 23.83 -7.96 -13.58
C LEU A 83 24.94 -7.21 -14.31
N PRO A 84 26.20 -7.20 -13.80
CA PRO A 84 27.36 -6.73 -14.55
C PRO A 84 27.56 -7.54 -15.83
N ALA A 85 28.06 -6.89 -16.87
CA ALA A 85 28.40 -7.59 -18.12
C ALA A 85 29.44 -8.66 -17.87
N GLY A 86 29.25 -9.87 -18.42
CA GLY A 86 30.21 -10.98 -18.30
C GLY A 86 29.99 -11.94 -17.12
N ILE A 87 28.95 -11.75 -16.32
CA ILE A 87 28.56 -12.76 -15.32
C ILE A 87 27.82 -13.90 -16.02
N HIS A 88 28.35 -15.11 -15.90
CA HIS A 88 27.67 -16.35 -16.25
C HIS A 88 27.03 -16.92 -14.98
N LEU A 89 25.71 -17.10 -14.99
CA LEU A 89 24.99 -17.76 -13.92
C LEU A 89 24.97 -19.26 -14.20
N GLU A 90 25.61 -20.04 -13.34
CA GLU A 90 25.54 -21.49 -13.36
C GLU A 90 24.51 -21.98 -12.34
N LYS A 91 23.83 -23.08 -12.68
CA LYS A 91 22.90 -23.72 -11.77
C LYS A 91 23.69 -24.36 -10.63
N SER A 92 23.57 -23.82 -9.42
CA SER A 92 24.14 -24.48 -8.23
C SER A 92 23.32 -25.72 -7.89
N GLU A 93 23.96 -26.89 -7.88
CA GLU A 93 23.27 -28.15 -7.50
C GLU A 93 23.05 -28.30 -6.00
N ASP A 94 23.63 -27.44 -5.17
CA ASP A 94 23.67 -27.58 -3.70
C ASP A 94 22.84 -26.56 -2.90
N LEU A 95 21.82 -25.92 -3.46
CA LEU A 95 20.88 -25.18 -2.66
C LEU A 95 19.66 -26.03 -2.30
N ALA A 96 19.87 -26.96 -1.35
CA ALA A 96 18.76 -27.46 -0.57
C ALA A 96 18.05 -26.27 0.10
N MET A 97 16.91 -25.89 -0.43
CA MET A 97 16.00 -24.91 0.15
C MET A 97 15.43 -25.47 1.45
N THR A 98 16.23 -25.48 2.50
CA THR A 98 15.75 -25.71 3.86
C THR A 98 15.23 -24.40 4.40
N GLY A 99 13.93 -24.21 4.27
CA GLY A 99 13.26 -23.08 4.90
C GLY A 99 12.04 -22.59 4.16
N THR A 100 11.00 -23.40 4.10
CA THR A 100 9.63 -22.90 3.91
C THR A 100 9.31 -21.99 5.09
N LYS A 101 9.63 -20.71 4.99
CA LYS A 101 9.12 -19.70 5.90
C LYS A 101 7.64 -19.56 5.58
N THR A 102 6.80 -20.24 6.35
CA THR A 102 5.37 -19.97 6.37
C THR A 102 5.19 -18.49 6.68
N LEU A 103 4.62 -17.76 5.72
CA LEU A 103 4.18 -16.41 5.93
C LEU A 103 3.17 -16.43 7.10
N PRO A 104 3.30 -15.53 8.07
CA PRO A 104 2.30 -15.44 9.12
C PRO A 104 0.96 -15.15 8.47
N THR A 105 0.00 -16.02 8.68
CA THR A 105 -1.41 -15.75 8.37
C THR A 105 -1.84 -14.65 9.31
N ASN A 106 -1.87 -13.43 8.80
CA ASN A 106 -2.49 -12.33 9.52
C ASN A 106 -3.98 -12.65 9.62
N ASP A 107 -4.45 -12.76 10.84
CA ASP A 107 -5.86 -12.83 11.16
C ASP A 107 -6.54 -11.59 10.55
N TRP A 108 -7.30 -11.80 9.51
CA TRP A 108 -8.09 -10.77 8.86
C TRP A 108 -9.26 -10.42 9.77
N ILE A 109 -9.04 -9.45 10.66
CA ILE A 109 -10.15 -8.79 11.34
C ILE A 109 -10.85 -7.95 10.28
N CYS A 110 -12.03 -8.40 9.89
CA CYS A 110 -12.92 -7.73 8.95
C CYS A 110 -13.38 -6.38 9.55
N SER A 111 -12.54 -5.36 9.44
CA SER A 111 -12.88 -3.98 9.81
C SER A 111 -12.93 -3.16 8.54
N HIS A 112 -14.13 -2.87 8.07
CA HIS A 112 -14.34 -1.96 6.96
C HIS A 112 -13.74 -0.59 7.29
N LYS A 113 -12.85 -0.08 6.46
CA LYS A 113 -12.18 1.20 6.65
C LYS A 113 -12.62 2.18 5.58
N ILE A 114 -13.10 3.34 5.98
CA ILE A 114 -13.35 4.45 5.05
C ILE A 114 -12.12 5.32 5.01
N ILE A 115 -11.53 5.48 3.82
CA ILE A 115 -10.42 6.37 3.55
C ILE A 115 -10.92 7.46 2.62
N VAL A 116 -10.67 8.72 2.94
CA VAL A 116 -11.17 9.86 2.17
C VAL A 116 -10.01 10.68 1.62
N ILE A 117 -10.04 10.95 0.32
CA ILE A 117 -9.18 11.94 -0.35
C ILE A 117 -10.07 13.10 -0.79
N GLN A 118 -9.65 14.32 -0.47
CA GLN A 118 -10.23 15.58 -0.94
C GLN A 118 -9.35 16.16 -2.03
#